data_79d66ad02bcb61fc96cf256b677540ef
#
_entry.id   79d66ad02bcb61fc96cf256b677540ef
#
_cell.length_a   1.000
_cell.length_b   1.000
_cell.length_c   1.000
_cell.angle_alpha   90.00
_cell.angle_beta   90.00
_cell.angle_gamma   90.00
#
_symmetry.space_group_name_H-M   'P 1'
#
loop_
_entity.id
_entity.type
_entity.pdbx_description
1 polymer ?
#
loop_
_entity_poly.entity_id
_entity_poly.type
_entity_poly.pdbx_seq_one_letter_code
_entity_poly.pdbx_strand_id
1 'polypeptide(L)'
;MFFTVKLQKEHFFLTSSCSRCSEVLGATFTFVNRCDYTVWPGILANAGSPPLKSTGFELPKDTSRTFQASTGWSGRFWARTGCTFDGSGSGSCLTGDCGSGQVECNGAGAAPPATLAEFTLGTGGQDFYDVSLVDGYNLPMIVEGTGGSGLCATTGCTSDLNQQCPAELRASEGSACKSACEAFGSPEYCCSGAYGSPATCRPSIYSEMFKAACPRSYSYAYDDATSTFTCTGADYTVTFCPSSPRLTLFFPVLSLFLSPSVHSCSPMFLFHAYSLHFNLPPNFFFLLCCIFLIPIVSFVFFLCP
;
A
#
# COMPACT_ATOMS: atom_id res chain seq x y z
N MET A 1 61.54 10.45 68.31
CA MET A 1 61.54 10.13 66.89
C MET A 1 60.12 9.82 66.49
N PHE A 2 59.36 10.82 65.98
CA PHE A 2 57.92 10.69 65.69
C PHE A 2 57.78 10.39 64.18
N PHE A 3 57.21 9.24 63.85
CA PHE A 3 56.79 8.92 62.47
C PHE A 3 55.37 9.33 62.30
N THR A 4 55.19 10.33 61.45
CA THR A 4 53.84 10.78 60.96
C THR A 4 53.47 9.94 59.79
N VAL A 5 52.44 9.09 59.90
CA VAL A 5 51.85 8.36 58.78
C VAL A 5 50.79 9.24 58.14
N LYS A 6 51.05 9.61 56.87
CA LYS A 6 50.14 10.37 56.07
C LYS A 6 49.17 9.39 55.37
N LEU A 7 47.90 9.36 55.77
CA LEU A 7 46.87 8.64 55.07
C LEU A 7 46.48 9.42 53.81
N GLN A 8 46.73 8.83 52.66
CA GLN A 8 46.29 9.31 51.39
C GLN A 8 44.85 8.76 51.11
N LYS A 9 43.88 9.66 51.04
CA LYS A 9 42.50 9.35 50.73
C LYS A 9 42.39 9.19 49.20
N GLU A 10 42.36 7.95 48.72
CA GLU A 10 42.03 7.63 47.35
C GLU A 10 40.53 7.83 47.15
N HIS A 11 40.16 8.88 46.40
CA HIS A 11 38.80 9.06 45.92
C HIS A 11 38.57 8.14 44.71
N PHE A 12 37.97 6.99 44.98
CA PHE A 12 37.42 6.12 43.91
C PHE A 12 36.19 6.82 43.33
N PHE A 13 36.36 7.51 42.22
CA PHE A 13 35.22 7.91 41.38
C PHE A 13 34.70 6.67 40.65
N LEU A 14 33.64 6.06 41.19
CA LEU A 14 32.78 5.16 40.42
C LEU A 14 32.07 5.97 39.36
N THR A 15 32.67 6.09 38.17
CA THR A 15 31.95 6.47 36.97
C THR A 15 31.00 5.33 36.62
N SER A 16 29.78 5.41 37.12
CA SER A 16 28.66 4.61 36.58
C SER A 16 28.49 5.01 35.11
N SER A 17 29.17 4.29 34.22
CA SER A 17 28.84 4.36 32.82
C SER A 17 27.46 3.74 32.68
N CYS A 18 26.42 4.60 32.75
CA CYS A 18 25.11 4.26 32.26
C CYS A 18 25.24 4.01 30.74
N SER A 19 25.55 2.78 30.39
CA SER A 19 25.39 2.31 29.02
C SER A 19 23.89 2.36 28.73
N ARG A 20 23.37 3.55 28.41
CA ARG A 20 22.17 3.64 27.61
C ARG A 20 22.57 2.99 26.30
N CYS A 21 22.18 1.75 26.10
CA CYS A 21 21.99 1.25 24.76
C CYS A 21 21.06 2.25 24.09
N SER A 22 21.61 3.16 23.29
CA SER A 22 20.85 3.95 22.35
C SER A 22 20.28 2.90 21.39
N GLU A 23 19.02 2.53 21.57
CA GLU A 23 18.33 1.78 20.53
C GLU A 23 18.49 2.61 19.27
N VAL A 24 19.20 2.07 18.30
CA VAL A 24 19.36 2.73 17.01
C VAL A 24 17.98 2.65 16.37
N LEU A 25 17.27 3.77 16.37
CA LEU A 25 15.95 3.88 15.74
C LEU A 25 16.10 3.55 14.26
N GLY A 26 15.34 2.59 13.78
CA GLY A 26 15.31 2.19 12.38
C GLY A 26 14.38 3.08 11.58
N ALA A 27 13.08 2.81 11.67
CA ALA A 27 12.05 3.53 10.94
C ALA A 27 10.81 3.75 11.80
N THR A 28 10.08 4.82 11.48
CA THR A 28 8.75 5.06 12.02
C THR A 28 7.72 4.50 11.04
N PHE A 29 6.83 3.63 11.51
CA PHE A 29 5.67 3.17 10.76
C PHE A 29 4.42 3.93 11.21
N THR A 30 3.76 4.62 10.28
CA THR A 30 2.50 5.32 10.52
C THR A 30 1.38 4.58 9.79
N PHE A 31 0.40 4.07 10.51
CA PHE A 31 -0.79 3.44 9.95
C PHE A 31 -1.90 4.48 9.85
N VAL A 32 -2.53 4.57 8.68
CA VAL A 32 -3.61 5.53 8.40
C VAL A 32 -4.82 4.78 7.88
N ASN A 33 -5.96 4.96 8.53
CA ASN A 33 -7.23 4.42 8.06
C ASN A 33 -8.01 5.47 7.25
N ARG A 34 -8.19 5.20 5.94
CA ARG A 34 -9.01 5.99 5.02
C ARG A 34 -10.27 5.22 4.56
N CYS A 35 -10.49 4.01 5.12
CA CYS A 35 -11.75 3.31 4.90
C CYS A 35 -12.91 4.09 5.55
N ASP A 36 -14.11 3.84 5.09
CA ASP A 36 -15.33 4.40 5.69
C ASP A 36 -15.82 3.63 6.94
N TYR A 37 -15.03 2.64 7.36
CA TYR A 37 -15.23 1.79 8.53
C TYR A 37 -13.93 1.66 9.36
N THR A 38 -14.07 1.16 10.58
CA THR A 38 -12.92 0.80 11.44
C THR A 38 -12.20 -0.41 10.87
N VAL A 39 -10.86 -0.40 10.90
CA VAL A 39 -10.01 -1.55 10.63
C VAL A 39 -9.20 -1.92 11.88
N TRP A 40 -8.74 -3.17 11.95
CA TRP A 40 -7.89 -3.64 13.06
C TRP A 40 -6.56 -4.13 12.50
N PRO A 41 -5.56 -3.23 12.36
CA PRO A 41 -4.25 -3.65 11.90
C PRO A 41 -3.67 -4.77 12.75
N GLY A 42 -3.03 -5.75 12.08
CA GLY A 42 -2.23 -6.79 12.68
C GLY A 42 -0.76 -6.57 12.33
N ILE A 43 0.13 -6.95 13.22
CA ILE A 43 1.58 -6.82 13.11
C ILE A 43 2.23 -8.15 13.47
N LEU A 44 3.05 -8.67 12.57
CA LEU A 44 3.86 -9.86 12.82
C LEU A 44 5.32 -9.56 12.50
N ALA A 45 6.17 -9.59 13.53
CA ALA A 45 7.62 -9.57 13.35
C ALA A 45 8.10 -10.94 12.86
N ASN A 46 9.02 -10.96 11.89
CA ASN A 46 9.66 -12.20 11.44
C ASN A 46 10.56 -12.78 12.52
N ALA A 47 10.88 -14.08 12.42
CA ALA A 47 11.79 -14.75 13.33
C ALA A 47 13.13 -13.98 13.42
N GLY A 48 13.55 -13.69 14.65
CA GLY A 48 14.77 -12.91 14.92
C GLY A 48 14.56 -11.40 15.03
N SER A 49 13.41 -10.87 14.63
CA SER A 49 13.07 -9.46 14.85
C SER A 49 12.29 -9.30 16.16
N PRO A 50 12.56 -8.24 16.93
CA PRO A 50 11.78 -7.98 18.14
C PRO A 50 10.34 -7.57 17.76
N PRO A 51 9.33 -7.95 18.57
CA PRO A 51 7.98 -7.46 18.35
C PRO A 51 7.92 -5.93 18.51
N LEU A 52 7.07 -5.27 17.74
CA LEU A 52 6.74 -3.88 17.99
C LEU A 52 5.91 -3.75 19.27
N LYS A 53 5.67 -2.51 19.71
CA LYS A 53 4.96 -2.21 20.96
C LYS A 53 3.54 -2.81 21.02
N SER A 54 2.96 -3.17 19.88
CA SER A 54 1.66 -3.85 19.75
C SER A 54 1.73 -4.85 18.60
N THR A 55 0.96 -5.91 18.67
CA THR A 55 0.78 -6.91 17.60
C THR A 55 -0.56 -6.79 16.91
N GLY A 56 -1.44 -5.92 17.42
CA GLY A 56 -2.74 -5.64 16.83
C GLY A 56 -3.50 -4.57 17.61
N PHE A 57 -4.25 -3.74 16.92
CA PHE A 57 -4.97 -2.63 17.52
C PHE A 57 -6.19 -2.23 16.70
N GLU A 58 -7.12 -1.52 17.33
CA GLU A 58 -8.22 -0.86 16.66
C GLU A 58 -7.76 0.46 16.04
N LEU A 59 -8.16 0.74 14.81
CA LEU A 59 -7.88 1.97 14.09
C LEU A 59 -9.19 2.49 13.48
N PRO A 60 -9.89 3.40 14.17
CA PRO A 60 -11.12 4.00 13.68
C PRO A 60 -10.92 4.74 12.35
N LYS A 61 -12.01 4.94 11.61
CA LYS A 61 -12.04 5.76 10.40
C LYS A 61 -11.35 7.10 10.61
N ASP A 62 -10.59 7.56 9.61
CA ASP A 62 -9.89 8.85 9.57
C ASP A 62 -8.89 9.09 10.73
N THR A 63 -8.42 8.02 11.37
CA THR A 63 -7.39 8.09 12.41
C THR A 63 -6.07 7.51 11.94
N SER A 64 -5.01 7.78 12.72
CA SER A 64 -3.68 7.23 12.50
C SER A 64 -3.03 6.79 13.80
N ARG A 65 -2.07 5.84 13.71
CA ARG A 65 -1.26 5.38 14.83
C ARG A 65 0.16 5.07 14.37
N THR A 66 1.14 5.38 15.21
CA THR A 66 2.56 5.32 14.85
C THR A 66 3.31 4.37 15.78
N PHE A 67 4.28 3.63 15.21
CA PHE A 67 5.18 2.73 15.92
C PHE A 67 6.62 2.95 15.47
N GLN A 68 7.57 2.78 16.38
CA GLN A 68 8.99 2.77 16.10
C GLN A 68 9.47 1.33 15.94
N ALA A 69 10.24 1.07 14.88
CA ALA A 69 10.98 -0.16 14.71
C ALA A 69 12.48 0.08 14.87
N SER A 70 13.21 -0.93 15.33
CA SER A 70 14.66 -0.90 15.35
C SER A 70 15.25 -1.11 13.95
N THR A 71 16.49 -0.69 13.73
CA THR A 71 17.25 -1.07 12.53
C THR A 71 17.29 -2.60 12.37
N GLY A 72 17.20 -3.09 11.15
CA GLY A 72 17.19 -4.52 10.87
C GLY A 72 15.89 -5.23 11.22
N TRP A 73 14.84 -4.48 11.61
CA TRP A 73 13.52 -5.08 11.83
C TRP A 73 12.95 -5.63 10.53
N SER A 74 12.37 -6.81 10.59
CA SER A 74 11.60 -7.35 9.48
C SER A 74 10.28 -7.93 9.97
N GLY A 75 9.26 -7.87 9.11
CA GLY A 75 7.93 -8.33 9.45
C GLY A 75 6.90 -7.90 8.43
N ARG A 76 5.64 -8.07 8.78
CA ARG A 76 4.50 -7.75 7.93
C ARG A 76 3.37 -7.11 8.69
N PHE A 77 2.59 -6.33 7.96
CA PHE A 77 1.40 -5.64 8.42
C PHE A 77 0.21 -6.01 7.52
N TRP A 78 -0.97 -6.05 8.10
CA TRP A 78 -2.23 -6.21 7.37
C TRP A 78 -3.34 -5.50 8.10
N ALA A 79 -4.53 -5.41 7.51
CA ALA A 79 -5.72 -4.96 8.23
C ALA A 79 -6.76 -6.07 8.29
N ARG A 80 -7.30 -6.26 9.46
CA ARG A 80 -8.49 -7.09 9.70
C ARG A 80 -9.73 -6.24 9.52
N THR A 81 -10.81 -6.80 8.97
CA THR A 81 -12.07 -6.09 8.78
C THR A 81 -13.25 -6.87 9.32
N GLY A 82 -14.37 -6.18 9.58
CA GLY A 82 -15.58 -6.81 10.10
C GLY A 82 -15.37 -7.47 11.47
N CYS A 83 -14.51 -6.87 12.30
CA CYS A 83 -14.23 -7.44 13.62
C CYS A 83 -15.33 -7.09 14.62
N THR A 84 -15.61 -8.05 15.50
CA THR A 84 -16.49 -7.86 16.66
C THR A 84 -15.74 -8.33 17.89
N PHE A 85 -15.40 -7.40 18.78
CA PHE A 85 -14.79 -7.66 20.07
C PHE A 85 -15.75 -7.23 21.19
N ASP A 86 -15.89 -8.06 22.21
CA ASP A 86 -16.69 -7.75 23.38
C ASP A 86 -15.96 -6.82 24.37
N GLY A 87 -16.61 -6.48 25.47
CA GLY A 87 -16.05 -5.62 26.52
C GLY A 87 -14.80 -6.19 27.22
N SER A 88 -14.49 -7.48 27.05
CA SER A 88 -13.26 -8.12 27.52
C SER A 88 -12.14 -8.10 26.46
N GLY A 89 -12.42 -7.62 25.24
CA GLY A 89 -11.51 -7.63 24.11
C GLY A 89 -11.42 -8.98 23.39
N SER A 90 -12.36 -9.92 23.69
CA SER A 90 -12.45 -11.22 23.03
C SER A 90 -13.34 -11.14 21.79
N GLY A 91 -12.91 -11.75 20.68
CA GLY A 91 -13.67 -11.70 19.43
C GLY A 91 -12.94 -12.24 18.24
N SER A 92 -13.44 -11.93 17.04
CA SER A 92 -12.89 -12.37 15.77
C SER A 92 -13.18 -11.36 14.65
N CYS A 93 -12.57 -11.55 13.50
CA CYS A 93 -12.73 -10.70 12.34
C CYS A 93 -13.21 -11.49 11.12
N LEU A 94 -13.95 -10.84 10.23
CA LEU A 94 -14.47 -11.45 9.01
C LEU A 94 -13.35 -11.74 8.01
N THR A 95 -12.37 -10.82 7.87
CA THR A 95 -11.22 -11.00 6.97
C THR A 95 -9.91 -10.72 7.69
N GLY A 96 -8.84 -11.44 7.30
CA GLY A 96 -7.50 -11.27 7.84
C GLY A 96 -7.37 -11.56 9.33
N ASP A 97 -8.29 -12.31 9.92
CA ASP A 97 -8.24 -12.67 11.35
C ASP A 97 -6.93 -13.37 11.69
N CYS A 98 -6.37 -13.10 12.84
CA CYS A 98 -5.12 -13.73 13.28
C CYS A 98 -5.35 -14.93 14.23
N GLY A 99 -6.60 -15.30 14.50
CA GLY A 99 -6.94 -16.47 15.30
C GLY A 99 -6.59 -16.35 16.78
N SER A 100 -6.18 -15.19 17.25
CA SER A 100 -5.81 -14.97 18.67
C SER A 100 -7.03 -14.90 19.60
N GLY A 101 -8.22 -14.70 19.04
CA GLY A 101 -9.43 -14.42 19.79
C GLY A 101 -9.42 -13.06 20.51
N GLN A 102 -8.45 -12.20 20.19
CA GLN A 102 -8.21 -10.90 20.84
C GLN A 102 -7.85 -9.81 19.82
N VAL A 103 -7.86 -8.55 20.28
CA VAL A 103 -7.39 -7.41 19.47
C VAL A 103 -5.91 -7.56 19.12
N GLU A 104 -5.08 -7.98 20.07
CA GLU A 104 -3.65 -8.28 19.85
C GLU A 104 -3.51 -9.65 19.17
N CYS A 105 -2.68 -9.75 18.16
CA CYS A 105 -2.42 -11.01 17.42
C CYS A 105 -1.42 -11.94 18.09
N ASN A 106 -0.64 -11.45 19.07
CA ASN A 106 0.25 -12.22 19.92
C ASN A 106 1.24 -13.14 19.16
N GLY A 107 1.74 -12.66 18.00
CA GLY A 107 2.68 -13.41 17.15
C GLY A 107 2.02 -14.33 16.13
N ALA A 108 0.71 -14.31 16.00
CA ALA A 108 0.00 -14.97 14.90
C ALA A 108 -0.09 -14.06 13.67
N GLY A 109 -0.05 -14.65 12.47
CA GLY A 109 -0.21 -13.96 11.20
C GLY A 109 -1.68 -13.88 10.77
N ALA A 110 -1.92 -13.20 9.65
CA ALA A 110 -3.24 -13.14 9.03
C ALA A 110 -3.69 -14.51 8.53
N ALA A 111 -4.94 -14.85 8.78
CA ALA A 111 -5.60 -15.92 8.01
C ALA A 111 -5.95 -15.36 6.62
N PRO A 112 -5.49 -16.01 5.53
CA PRO A 112 -5.85 -15.59 4.17
C PRO A 112 -7.37 -15.69 3.92
N PRO A 113 -7.92 -14.87 3.00
CA PRO A 113 -7.26 -13.87 2.15
C PRO A 113 -6.92 -12.58 2.91
N ALA A 114 -5.71 -12.07 2.70
CA ALA A 114 -5.29 -10.81 3.29
C ALA A 114 -4.27 -10.08 2.41
N THR A 115 -4.44 -8.77 2.26
CA THR A 115 -3.42 -7.88 1.68
C THR A 115 -2.34 -7.64 2.72
N LEU A 116 -1.07 -7.90 2.37
CA LEU A 116 0.06 -7.74 3.29
C LEU A 116 0.98 -6.60 2.83
N ALA A 117 1.49 -5.80 3.77
CA ALA A 117 2.65 -4.93 3.57
C ALA A 117 3.84 -5.59 4.26
N GLU A 118 4.90 -5.91 3.52
CA GLU A 118 6.05 -6.64 4.02
C GLU A 118 7.29 -5.75 4.03
N PHE A 119 8.14 -5.91 5.05
CA PHE A 119 9.30 -5.06 5.27
C PHE A 119 10.52 -5.84 5.72
N THR A 120 11.69 -5.42 5.23
CA THR A 120 12.99 -5.76 5.80
C THR A 120 13.82 -4.48 5.87
N LEU A 121 13.97 -3.92 7.07
CA LEU A 121 14.76 -2.71 7.29
C LEU A 121 16.25 -3.03 7.27
N GLY A 122 17.04 -2.18 6.62
CA GLY A 122 18.48 -2.28 6.59
C GLY A 122 19.14 -1.96 7.94
N THR A 123 20.30 -2.56 8.20
CA THR A 123 21.16 -2.22 9.33
C THR A 123 22.21 -1.17 8.91
N GLY A 124 21.74 0.04 8.55
CA GLY A 124 22.58 1.09 7.95
C GLY A 124 22.70 1.01 6.44
N GLY A 125 21.86 0.22 5.78
CA GLY A 125 21.78 0.03 4.35
C GLY A 125 20.36 0.28 3.82
N GLN A 126 20.04 -0.43 2.76
CA GLN A 126 18.78 -0.31 2.04
C GLN A 126 17.67 -1.10 2.72
N ASP A 127 16.50 -0.48 2.88
CA ASP A 127 15.26 -1.13 3.26
C ASP A 127 14.63 -1.77 2.02
N PHE A 128 13.96 -2.89 2.21
CA PHE A 128 13.13 -3.55 1.21
C PHE A 128 11.69 -3.57 1.70
N TYR A 129 10.76 -3.25 0.81
CA TYR A 129 9.34 -3.26 1.14
C TYR A 129 8.49 -3.56 -0.08
N ASP A 130 7.33 -4.10 0.17
CA ASP A 130 6.33 -4.42 -0.85
C ASP A 130 4.92 -4.46 -0.27
N VAL A 131 3.93 -4.54 -1.18
CA VAL A 131 2.57 -4.95 -0.87
C VAL A 131 2.29 -6.23 -1.62
N SER A 132 1.86 -7.26 -0.91
CA SER A 132 1.67 -8.60 -1.43
C SER A 132 0.20 -9.02 -1.46
N LEU A 133 -0.21 -9.60 -2.58
CA LEU A 133 -1.49 -10.27 -2.80
C LEU A 133 -1.30 -11.79 -3.00
N VAL A 134 -0.13 -12.33 -2.65
CA VAL A 134 0.17 -13.77 -2.73
C VAL A 134 -0.76 -14.56 -1.81
N ASP A 135 -1.07 -13.99 -0.65
CA ASP A 135 -2.03 -14.54 0.32
C ASP A 135 -3.47 -14.02 0.08
N GLY A 136 -3.77 -13.58 -1.15
CA GLY A 136 -5.06 -13.02 -1.52
C GLY A 136 -5.20 -11.54 -1.20
N TYR A 137 -6.43 -11.06 -1.23
CA TYR A 137 -6.79 -9.65 -1.07
C TYR A 137 -8.01 -9.49 -0.19
N ASN A 138 -8.01 -8.50 0.72
CA ASN A 138 -9.19 -8.14 1.49
C ASN A 138 -9.53 -6.65 1.40
N LEU A 139 -8.55 -5.75 1.33
CA LEU A 139 -8.79 -4.31 1.18
C LEU A 139 -7.65 -3.61 0.42
N PRO A 140 -7.91 -2.42 -0.16
CA PRO A 140 -6.87 -1.60 -0.77
C PRO A 140 -5.84 -1.14 0.26
N MET A 141 -4.55 -1.17 -0.13
CA MET A 141 -3.45 -0.74 0.73
C MET A 141 -2.32 -0.16 -0.10
N ILE A 142 -1.72 0.94 0.37
CA ILE A 142 -0.47 1.47 -0.17
C ILE A 142 0.56 1.68 0.94
N VAL A 143 1.82 1.64 0.53
CA VAL A 143 2.99 1.97 1.34
C VAL A 143 3.74 3.12 0.68
N GLU A 144 4.06 4.15 1.47
CA GLU A 144 4.81 5.33 1.05
C GLU A 144 6.00 5.55 1.98
N GLY A 145 7.21 5.66 1.40
CA GLY A 145 8.42 6.06 2.13
C GLY A 145 8.61 7.57 2.10
N THR A 146 8.99 8.16 3.23
CA THR A 146 9.25 9.60 3.38
C THR A 146 10.57 9.88 4.10
N GLY A 147 11.23 10.97 3.75
CA GLY A 147 12.48 11.42 4.41
C GLY A 147 13.73 10.61 4.05
N GLY A 148 13.58 9.54 3.28
CA GLY A 148 14.68 8.68 2.87
C GLY A 148 15.40 9.13 1.61
N SER A 149 16.34 8.31 1.18
CA SER A 149 17.10 8.46 -0.07
C SER A 149 16.93 7.22 -0.97
N GLY A 150 17.16 7.40 -2.27
CA GLY A 150 16.89 6.38 -3.29
C GLY A 150 15.56 6.64 -3.99
N LEU A 151 14.98 5.61 -4.62
CA LEU A 151 13.71 5.76 -5.35
C LEU A 151 12.53 5.94 -4.39
N CYS A 152 12.54 5.27 -3.25
CA CYS A 152 11.49 5.31 -2.21
C CYS A 152 10.05 5.35 -2.79
N ALA A 153 9.83 4.54 -3.79
CA ALA A 153 8.62 4.64 -4.60
C ALA A 153 7.41 4.06 -3.87
N THR A 154 6.27 4.73 -3.95
CA THR A 154 5.00 4.21 -3.44
C THR A 154 4.68 2.86 -4.08
N THR A 155 4.26 1.88 -3.28
CA THR A 155 3.79 0.56 -3.74
C THR A 155 2.40 0.27 -3.20
N GLY A 156 1.74 -0.72 -3.77
CA GLY A 156 0.47 -1.23 -3.29
C GLY A 156 -0.65 -1.20 -4.32
N CYS A 157 -1.86 -1.33 -3.82
CA CYS A 157 -3.08 -1.45 -4.59
C CYS A 157 -4.13 -0.44 -4.12
N THR A 158 -4.64 0.36 -5.06
CA THR A 158 -5.75 1.29 -4.81
C THR A 158 -7.08 0.78 -5.37
N SER A 159 -7.05 -0.30 -6.17
CA SER A 159 -8.23 -0.92 -6.76
C SER A 159 -8.98 -1.77 -5.73
N ASP A 160 -10.31 -1.76 -5.80
CA ASP A 160 -11.13 -2.70 -5.04
C ASP A 160 -11.28 -4.01 -5.83
N LEU A 161 -10.39 -4.97 -5.51
CA LEU A 161 -10.40 -6.29 -6.16
C LEU A 161 -11.58 -7.16 -5.73
N ASN A 162 -12.24 -6.89 -4.60
CA ASN A 162 -13.41 -7.66 -4.18
C ASN A 162 -14.56 -7.51 -5.19
N GLN A 163 -14.71 -6.31 -5.77
CA GLN A 163 -15.71 -6.08 -6.82
C GLN A 163 -15.43 -6.83 -8.13
N GLN A 164 -14.17 -7.10 -8.43
CA GLN A 164 -13.72 -7.79 -9.65
C GLN A 164 -13.37 -9.25 -9.40
N CYS A 165 -13.54 -9.74 -8.17
CA CYS A 165 -13.14 -11.08 -7.78
C CYS A 165 -13.96 -12.14 -8.53
N PRO A 166 -13.31 -13.09 -9.24
CA PRO A 166 -14.00 -14.23 -9.85
C PRO A 166 -14.77 -15.03 -8.81
N ALA A 167 -15.87 -15.61 -9.20
CA ALA A 167 -16.77 -16.31 -8.28
C ALA A 167 -16.05 -17.44 -7.49
N GLU A 168 -15.15 -18.15 -8.15
CA GLU A 168 -14.36 -19.26 -7.60
C GLU A 168 -13.27 -18.82 -6.59
N LEU A 169 -12.90 -17.51 -6.61
CA LEU A 169 -11.95 -16.94 -5.67
C LEU A 169 -12.62 -16.17 -4.53
N ARG A 170 -13.94 -15.93 -4.59
CA ARG A 170 -14.64 -15.15 -3.56
C ARG A 170 -14.61 -15.84 -2.21
N ALA A 171 -14.33 -15.06 -1.17
CA ALA A 171 -14.33 -15.46 0.22
C ALA A 171 -15.09 -14.45 1.09
N SER A 172 -15.43 -14.84 2.32
CA SER A 172 -16.01 -13.96 3.32
C SER A 172 -17.19 -13.16 2.77
N GLU A 173 -18.15 -13.85 2.13
CA GLU A 173 -19.36 -13.26 1.54
C GLU A 173 -19.06 -12.15 0.51
N GLY A 174 -17.90 -12.25 -0.18
CA GLY A 174 -17.45 -11.26 -1.16
C GLY A 174 -16.63 -10.11 -0.58
N SER A 175 -16.32 -10.15 0.72
CA SER A 175 -15.46 -9.16 1.37
C SER A 175 -13.96 -9.46 1.25
N ALA A 176 -13.59 -10.55 0.57
CA ALA A 176 -12.21 -10.92 0.29
C ALA A 176 -12.11 -11.75 -0.99
N CYS A 177 -10.91 -11.76 -1.61
CA CYS A 177 -10.61 -12.48 -2.83
C CYS A 177 -9.36 -13.35 -2.62
N LYS A 178 -9.52 -14.67 -2.76
CA LYS A 178 -8.44 -15.63 -2.60
C LYS A 178 -7.41 -15.50 -3.71
N SER A 179 -6.16 -15.80 -3.41
CA SER A 179 -5.21 -16.15 -4.47
C SER A 179 -5.58 -17.49 -5.09
N ALA A 180 -5.05 -17.78 -6.28
CA ALA A 180 -5.27 -19.08 -6.90
C ALA A 180 -4.65 -20.23 -6.07
N CYS A 181 -3.52 -19.96 -5.41
CA CYS A 181 -2.93 -20.92 -4.47
C CYS A 181 -3.89 -21.25 -3.33
N GLU A 182 -4.46 -20.25 -2.70
CA GLU A 182 -5.39 -20.44 -1.58
C GLU A 182 -6.69 -21.15 -2.02
N ALA A 183 -7.19 -20.81 -3.22
CA ALA A 183 -8.45 -21.37 -3.71
C ALA A 183 -8.34 -22.83 -4.15
N PHE A 184 -7.23 -23.19 -4.82
CA PHE A 184 -7.10 -24.48 -5.51
C PHE A 184 -6.02 -25.39 -4.91
N GLY A 185 -5.03 -24.85 -4.16
CA GLY A 185 -3.98 -25.61 -3.50
C GLY A 185 -3.04 -26.37 -4.46
N SER A 186 -3.07 -26.06 -5.77
CA SER A 186 -2.23 -26.79 -6.73
C SER A 186 -0.80 -26.24 -6.73
N PRO A 187 0.22 -27.10 -6.89
CA PRO A 187 1.62 -26.69 -6.85
C PRO A 187 2.00 -25.60 -7.85
N GLU A 188 1.36 -25.56 -9.00
CA GLU A 188 1.60 -24.54 -10.03
C GLU A 188 1.17 -23.13 -9.60
N TYR A 189 0.06 -23.02 -8.86
CA TYR A 189 -0.40 -21.73 -8.32
C TYR A 189 0.33 -21.34 -7.04
N CYS A 190 0.75 -22.35 -6.26
CA CYS A 190 1.46 -22.14 -4.99
C CYS A 190 2.98 -22.01 -5.17
N CYS A 191 3.50 -22.10 -6.39
CA CYS A 191 4.94 -22.10 -6.67
C CYS A 191 5.71 -23.10 -5.80
N SER A 192 5.21 -24.32 -5.68
CA SER A 192 5.76 -25.36 -4.81
C SER A 192 6.12 -26.64 -5.57
N GLY A 193 6.87 -27.54 -4.95
CA GLY A 193 7.30 -28.80 -5.57
C GLY A 193 8.06 -28.56 -6.87
N ALA A 194 7.57 -29.12 -8.00
CA ALA A 194 8.16 -28.95 -9.32
C ALA A 194 8.14 -27.49 -9.83
N TYR A 195 7.29 -26.65 -9.27
CA TYR A 195 7.15 -25.23 -9.60
C TYR A 195 7.87 -24.32 -8.60
N GLY A 196 8.74 -24.84 -7.74
CA GLY A 196 9.41 -24.11 -6.67
C GLY A 196 10.59 -23.21 -7.12
N SER A 197 10.54 -22.64 -8.31
CA SER A 197 11.58 -21.73 -8.80
C SER A 197 11.01 -20.67 -9.77
N PRO A 198 11.68 -19.52 -9.94
CA PRO A 198 11.28 -18.51 -10.92
C PRO A 198 11.26 -19.02 -12.37
N ALA A 199 12.03 -20.06 -12.67
CA ALA A 199 12.08 -20.67 -14.01
C ALA A 199 10.86 -21.54 -14.29
N THR A 200 10.25 -22.12 -13.27
CA THR A 200 9.16 -23.11 -13.39
C THR A 200 7.81 -22.56 -12.95
N CYS A 201 7.75 -21.65 -11.99
CA CYS A 201 6.51 -20.98 -11.61
C CYS A 201 6.27 -19.78 -12.52
N ARG A 202 5.14 -19.76 -13.19
CA ARG A 202 4.73 -18.68 -14.10
C ARG A 202 3.47 -18.01 -13.60
N PRO A 203 3.24 -16.73 -13.97
CA PRO A 203 1.96 -16.08 -13.69
C PRO A 203 0.79 -16.89 -14.22
N SER A 204 -0.26 -17.01 -13.43
CA SER A 204 -1.54 -17.59 -13.82
C SER A 204 -2.50 -16.50 -14.31
N ILE A 205 -3.58 -16.89 -14.98
CA ILE A 205 -4.63 -15.95 -15.37
C ILE A 205 -5.18 -15.15 -14.17
N TYR A 206 -5.20 -15.72 -12.98
CA TYR A 206 -5.64 -15.08 -11.75
C TYR A 206 -4.60 -14.08 -11.23
N SER A 207 -3.32 -14.45 -11.21
CA SER A 207 -2.27 -13.51 -10.80
C SER A 207 -2.10 -12.38 -11.83
N GLU A 208 -2.29 -12.63 -13.12
CA GLU A 208 -2.32 -11.59 -14.15
C GLU A 208 -3.48 -10.61 -13.94
N MET A 209 -4.65 -11.09 -13.55
CA MET A 209 -5.79 -10.24 -13.19
C MET A 209 -5.45 -9.35 -11.97
N PHE A 210 -4.87 -9.91 -10.92
CA PHE A 210 -4.42 -9.15 -9.76
C PHE A 210 -3.37 -8.12 -10.16
N LYS A 211 -2.39 -8.51 -10.99
CA LYS A 211 -1.34 -7.63 -11.48
C LYS A 211 -1.87 -6.49 -12.34
N ALA A 212 -2.84 -6.76 -13.21
CA ALA A 212 -3.46 -5.73 -14.02
C ALA A 212 -4.19 -4.66 -13.19
N ALA A 213 -4.82 -5.07 -12.09
CA ALA A 213 -5.49 -4.16 -11.17
C ALA A 213 -4.51 -3.44 -10.21
N CYS A 214 -3.43 -4.11 -9.80
CA CYS A 214 -2.45 -3.65 -8.82
C CYS A 214 -1.01 -3.84 -9.34
N PRO A 215 -0.56 -3.04 -10.34
CA PRO A 215 0.69 -3.29 -11.08
C PRO A 215 1.95 -3.27 -10.24
N ARG A 216 1.89 -2.70 -9.02
CA ARG A 216 3.03 -2.53 -8.12
C ARG A 216 2.99 -3.45 -6.90
N SER A 217 2.04 -4.38 -6.84
CA SER A 217 1.91 -5.38 -5.78
C SER A 217 2.35 -6.75 -6.28
N TYR A 218 2.86 -7.60 -5.38
CA TYR A 218 3.06 -9.00 -5.70
C TYR A 218 1.72 -9.66 -6.02
N SER A 219 1.65 -10.35 -7.15
CA SER A 219 0.48 -11.11 -7.58
C SER A 219 0.72 -12.63 -7.52
N TYR A 220 1.96 -13.07 -7.45
CA TYR A 220 2.40 -14.45 -7.22
C TYR A 220 3.83 -14.44 -6.65
N ALA A 221 4.33 -15.58 -6.20
CA ALA A 221 5.54 -15.67 -5.37
C ALA A 221 6.85 -15.18 -6.03
N TYR A 222 6.96 -15.15 -7.35
CA TYR A 222 8.16 -14.74 -8.09
C TYR A 222 7.94 -13.48 -8.95
N ASP A 223 7.16 -12.53 -8.43
CA ASP A 223 6.81 -11.27 -9.09
C ASP A 223 7.77 -10.11 -8.72
N ASP A 224 9.01 -10.45 -8.32
CA ASP A 224 9.99 -9.51 -7.72
C ASP A 224 10.29 -8.29 -8.61
N ALA A 225 10.41 -8.49 -9.92
CA ALA A 225 10.91 -7.48 -10.85
C ALA A 225 10.09 -6.17 -10.85
N THR A 226 8.81 -6.24 -10.50
CA THR A 226 7.88 -5.09 -10.52
C THR A 226 7.24 -4.80 -9.16
N SER A 227 7.53 -5.59 -8.15
CA SER A 227 6.81 -5.59 -6.88
C SER A 227 7.67 -5.28 -5.66
N THR A 228 9.00 -5.50 -5.72
CA THR A 228 9.94 -5.15 -4.65
C THR A 228 10.41 -3.72 -4.81
N PHE A 229 10.37 -2.95 -3.73
CA PHE A 229 10.82 -1.56 -3.67
C PHE A 229 11.86 -1.36 -2.58
N THR A 230 12.69 -0.35 -2.75
CA THR A 230 13.78 -0.05 -1.84
C THR A 230 13.84 1.43 -1.49
N CYS A 231 14.26 1.71 -0.26
CA CYS A 231 14.54 3.04 0.26
C CYS A 231 15.69 2.96 1.27
N THR A 232 16.31 4.06 1.61
CA THR A 232 17.35 4.10 2.64
C THR A 232 17.02 5.18 3.65
N GLY A 233 16.87 4.79 4.92
CA GLY A 233 16.64 5.71 6.03
C GLY A 233 15.33 6.48 5.94
N ALA A 234 14.26 5.83 5.49
CA ALA A 234 12.93 6.41 5.40
C ALA A 234 12.07 6.07 6.63
N ASP A 235 11.08 6.90 6.88
CA ASP A 235 9.88 6.54 7.61
C ASP A 235 8.79 6.09 6.62
N TYR A 236 7.87 5.23 7.06
CA TYR A 236 6.88 4.61 6.20
C TYR A 236 5.46 4.88 6.66
N THR A 237 4.60 5.21 5.70
CA THR A 237 3.15 5.30 5.93
C THR A 237 2.45 4.15 5.23
N VAL A 238 1.67 3.37 5.98
CA VAL A 238 0.80 2.32 5.49
C VAL A 238 -0.63 2.85 5.53
N THR A 239 -1.22 3.09 4.36
CA THR A 239 -2.57 3.63 4.24
C THR A 239 -3.54 2.55 3.79
N PHE A 240 -4.56 2.28 4.58
CA PHE A 240 -5.67 1.40 4.26
C PHE A 240 -6.77 2.17 3.54
N CYS A 241 -7.34 1.61 2.48
CA CYS A 241 -8.34 2.20 1.61
C CYS A 241 -7.93 3.60 1.10
N PRO A 242 -6.73 3.76 0.50
CA PRO A 242 -6.34 5.04 -0.06
C PRO A 242 -7.37 5.45 -1.12
N SER A 243 -7.77 6.72 -1.13
CA SER A 243 -8.64 7.25 -2.18
C SER A 243 -7.87 7.19 -3.50
N SER A 244 -8.43 6.52 -4.50
CA SER A 244 -7.94 6.68 -5.87
C SER A 244 -8.01 8.16 -6.23
N PRO A 245 -6.98 8.73 -6.87
CA PRO A 245 -7.06 10.10 -7.34
C PRO A 245 -8.28 10.20 -8.26
N ARG A 246 -9.34 10.87 -7.78
CA ARG A 246 -10.50 11.16 -8.63
C ARG A 246 -9.99 12.04 -9.76
N LEU A 247 -9.97 11.51 -10.96
CA LEU A 247 -9.79 12.33 -12.15
C LEU A 247 -11.03 13.23 -12.23
N THR A 248 -10.96 14.39 -11.61
CA THR A 248 -12.01 15.39 -11.76
C THR A 248 -11.86 15.94 -13.16
N LEU A 249 -12.55 15.32 -14.12
CA LEU A 249 -12.73 15.90 -15.45
C LEU A 249 -13.54 17.17 -15.25
N PHE A 250 -12.85 18.30 -15.12
CA PHE A 250 -13.46 19.61 -15.30
C PHE A 250 -13.85 19.69 -16.77
N PHE A 251 -15.09 19.36 -17.09
CA PHE A 251 -15.68 19.83 -18.33
C PHE A 251 -15.92 21.34 -18.15
N PRO A 252 -15.20 22.20 -18.86
CA PRO A 252 -15.58 23.61 -18.89
C PRO A 252 -16.98 23.63 -19.51
N VAL A 253 -17.99 24.02 -18.72
CA VAL A 253 -19.31 24.33 -19.25
C VAL A 253 -19.11 25.55 -20.14
N LEU A 254 -19.02 25.29 -21.45
CA LEU A 254 -19.01 26.33 -22.45
C LEU A 254 -20.43 26.92 -22.48
N SER A 255 -20.67 27.93 -21.66
CA SER A 255 -21.90 28.73 -21.73
C SER A 255 -21.90 29.47 -23.05
N LEU A 256 -22.58 28.91 -24.05
CA LEU A 256 -22.92 29.60 -25.27
C LEU A 256 -23.96 30.68 -24.93
N PHE A 257 -23.51 31.90 -24.66
CA PHE A 257 -24.38 33.07 -24.67
C PHE A 257 -24.76 33.34 -26.13
N LEU A 258 -25.92 32.84 -26.54
CA LEU A 258 -26.59 33.26 -27.77
C LEU A 258 -27.12 34.69 -27.57
N SER A 259 -26.37 35.69 -27.99
CA SER A 259 -26.88 37.05 -28.15
C SER A 259 -27.67 37.11 -29.47
N PRO A 260 -28.94 37.55 -29.48
CA PRO A 260 -29.68 37.75 -30.70
C PRO A 260 -29.38 39.15 -31.29
N SER A 261 -28.37 39.25 -32.10
CA SER A 261 -28.24 40.41 -33.01
C SER A 261 -27.82 39.92 -34.38
N VAL A 262 -28.78 40.09 -35.26
CA VAL A 262 -28.74 39.84 -36.70
C VAL A 262 -27.78 40.82 -37.35
N HIS A 263 -27.02 40.32 -38.30
CA HIS A 263 -26.37 40.94 -39.48
C HIS A 263 -24.85 40.80 -39.53
N SER A 264 -24.49 40.14 -40.61
CA SER A 264 -23.18 40.11 -41.27
C SER A 264 -22.40 38.80 -41.13
N CYS A 265 -22.39 38.00 -42.19
CA CYS A 265 -21.50 36.89 -42.43
C CYS A 265 -20.05 37.36 -42.52
N SER A 266 -19.24 36.90 -41.59
CA SER A 266 -17.79 36.69 -41.75
C SER A 266 -17.27 35.72 -40.68
N PRO A 267 -16.75 34.55 -41.06
CA PRO A 267 -16.24 33.61 -40.10
C PRO A 267 -14.76 33.94 -39.78
N MET A 268 -14.51 34.66 -38.71
CA MET A 268 -13.19 34.70 -38.09
C MET A 268 -13.28 33.95 -36.77
N PHE A 269 -12.91 32.68 -36.81
CA PHE A 269 -12.70 31.91 -35.61
C PHE A 269 -11.30 32.21 -35.05
N LEU A 270 -11.25 32.99 -33.98
CA LEU A 270 -10.04 33.16 -33.18
C LEU A 270 -9.96 32.03 -32.17
N PHE A 271 -9.18 31.00 -32.44
CA PHE A 271 -8.85 29.96 -31.46
C PHE A 271 -7.76 30.50 -30.52
N HIS A 272 -8.14 30.82 -29.31
CA HIS A 272 -7.17 30.94 -28.22
C HIS A 272 -6.86 29.53 -27.69
N ALA A 273 -5.74 28.97 -28.16
CA ALA A 273 -5.21 27.72 -27.62
C ALA A 273 -4.48 28.02 -26.30
N TYR A 274 -5.08 27.66 -25.18
CA TYR A 274 -4.34 27.56 -23.93
C TYR A 274 -3.52 26.26 -23.99
N SER A 275 -2.20 26.40 -24.02
CA SER A 275 -1.25 25.29 -23.91
C SER A 275 -1.29 24.74 -22.52
N LEU A 276 -1.95 23.60 -22.34
CA LEU A 276 -1.81 22.75 -21.17
C LEU A 276 -0.69 21.75 -21.45
N HIS A 277 0.45 21.91 -20.79
CA HIS A 277 1.53 20.93 -20.83
C HIS A 277 1.11 19.66 -20.06
N PHE A 278 0.64 18.66 -20.78
CA PHE A 278 0.52 17.30 -20.28
C PHE A 278 1.73 16.51 -20.74
N ASN A 279 2.51 15.97 -19.79
CA ASN A 279 3.53 14.95 -20.08
C ASN A 279 2.82 13.59 -20.31
N LEU A 280 2.20 13.44 -21.46
CA LEU A 280 1.61 12.18 -21.93
C LEU A 280 2.45 11.64 -23.10
N PRO A 281 2.65 10.31 -23.19
CA PRO A 281 3.38 9.74 -24.32
C PRO A 281 2.65 10.01 -25.64
N PRO A 282 3.39 10.17 -26.76
CA PRO A 282 2.86 10.70 -28.01
C PRO A 282 1.72 9.87 -28.65
N ASN A 283 1.58 8.62 -28.29
CA ASN A 283 0.55 7.73 -28.83
C ASN A 283 -0.87 7.96 -28.26
N PHE A 284 -0.99 8.70 -27.15
CA PHE A 284 -2.29 8.99 -26.53
C PHE A 284 -3.00 10.18 -27.17
N PHE A 285 -2.24 11.07 -27.81
CA PHE A 285 -2.79 12.28 -28.45
C PHE A 285 -3.60 11.95 -29.71
N PHE A 286 -3.19 10.93 -30.46
CA PHE A 286 -3.89 10.51 -31.69
C PHE A 286 -5.25 9.87 -31.42
N LEU A 287 -5.35 9.12 -30.31
CA LEU A 287 -6.60 8.44 -29.95
C LEU A 287 -7.68 9.43 -29.47
N LEU A 288 -7.28 10.47 -28.75
CA LEU A 288 -8.21 11.50 -28.27
C LEU A 288 -8.73 12.38 -29.41
N CYS A 289 -7.90 12.76 -30.39
CA CYS A 289 -8.33 13.52 -31.56
C CYS A 289 -9.34 12.75 -32.45
N CYS A 290 -9.17 11.43 -32.61
CA CYS A 290 -10.08 10.63 -33.42
C CYS A 290 -11.45 10.41 -32.75
N ILE A 291 -11.50 10.38 -31.40
CA ILE A 291 -12.77 10.15 -30.68
C ILE A 291 -13.64 11.42 -30.62
N PHE A 292 -13.02 12.62 -30.57
CA PHE A 292 -13.77 13.88 -30.42
C PHE A 292 -14.03 14.67 -31.70
N LEU A 293 -13.32 14.40 -32.81
CA LEU A 293 -13.52 15.11 -34.06
C LEU A 293 -14.56 14.47 -34.99
N ILE A 294 -14.78 13.15 -34.89
CA ILE A 294 -15.73 12.43 -35.73
C ILE A 294 -17.20 12.87 -35.50
N PRO A 295 -17.70 13.11 -34.27
CA PRO A 295 -19.08 13.57 -34.08
C PRO A 295 -19.31 15.04 -34.46
N ILE A 296 -18.28 15.89 -34.45
CA ILE A 296 -18.44 17.33 -34.80
C ILE A 296 -18.53 17.56 -36.29
N VAL A 297 -17.81 16.78 -37.08
CA VAL A 297 -17.86 16.87 -38.57
C VAL A 297 -19.18 16.32 -39.11
N SER A 298 -19.75 15.31 -38.47
CA SER A 298 -21.07 14.76 -38.88
C SER A 298 -22.25 15.70 -38.59
N PHE A 299 -22.11 16.62 -37.62
CA PHE A 299 -23.18 17.57 -37.28
C PHE A 299 -23.19 18.84 -38.18
N VAL A 300 -22.04 19.15 -38.79
CA VAL A 300 -21.93 20.34 -39.68
C VAL A 300 -22.49 20.08 -41.08
N PHE A 301 -22.55 18.84 -41.55
CA PHE A 301 -23.09 18.48 -42.85
C PHE A 301 -24.63 18.40 -42.93
N PHE A 302 -25.35 18.50 -41.81
CA PHE A 302 -26.82 18.40 -41.75
C PHE A 302 -27.53 19.74 -41.53
N LEU A 303 -26.84 20.88 -41.53
CA LEU A 303 -27.42 22.21 -41.24
C LEU A 303 -27.22 23.25 -42.37
N CYS A 304 -26.92 22.85 -43.60
CA CYS A 304 -27.05 23.73 -44.77
C CYS A 304 -27.92 23.06 -45.85
N PRO A 305 -29.08 23.63 -46.17
CA PRO A 305 -29.85 23.24 -47.35
C PRO A 305 -29.19 23.71 -48.65
#